data_45c56ba6aec3d7bb21180797f5d52aa8
#
_entry.id   45c56ba6aec3d7bb21180797f5d52aa8
#
_cell.length_a   1.000
_cell.length_b   1.000
_cell.length_c   1.000
_cell.angle_alpha   90.00
_cell.angle_beta   90.00
_cell.angle_gamma   90.00
#
_symmetry.space_group_name_H-M   'P 1'
#
loop_
_entity.id
_entity.type
_entity.pdbx_description
1 polymer ?
#
loop_
_entity_poly.entity_id
_entity_poly.type
_entity_poly.pdbx_seq_one_letter_code
_entity_poly.pdbx_strand_id
1 'polypeptide(L)'
;METEKNSEAYRPLILVAEDDDSNFKLIKAIVGKKCDILWAKNGEEAVNLYKENSSKLEAILMDIKMPVMNGLEATKIIREENVELPIIMQTAYAFISDRENALRCGASEVLVKPITLTTLRDCVSRFLPKLSW
;
A
#
# COMPACT_ATOMS: atom_id res chain seq x y z
N MET A 1 -9.12 8.03 29.96
CA MET A 1 -9.02 6.61 30.19
C MET A 1 -9.42 5.83 28.97
N GLU A 2 -10.69 5.54 28.87
CA GLU A 2 -11.17 4.80 27.71
C GLU A 2 -10.87 5.53 26.42
N THR A 3 -11.07 6.83 26.43
CA THR A 3 -10.82 7.65 25.25
C THR A 3 -9.38 7.56 24.81
N GLU A 4 -8.46 7.62 25.75
CA GLU A 4 -7.03 7.53 25.42
C GLU A 4 -6.69 6.19 24.81
N LYS A 5 -7.23 5.12 25.38
CA LYS A 5 -6.99 3.79 24.83
C LYS A 5 -7.53 3.68 23.41
N ASN A 6 -8.72 4.24 23.19
CA ASN A 6 -9.30 4.20 21.85
C ASN A 6 -8.45 4.95 20.83
N SER A 7 -7.93 6.10 21.24
CA SER A 7 -7.04 6.87 20.36
C SER A 7 -5.78 6.11 20.05
N GLU A 8 -5.20 5.50 21.08
CA GLU A 8 -3.98 4.72 20.90
C GLU A 8 -4.24 3.44 20.14
N ALA A 9 -5.48 2.96 20.18
CA ALA A 9 -5.82 1.72 19.52
C ALA A 9 -6.05 1.86 18.03
N TYR A 10 -6.10 3.10 17.50
CA TYR A 10 -6.27 3.24 16.06
C TYR A 10 -5.00 2.81 15.34
N ARG A 11 -5.06 1.65 14.73
CA ARG A 11 -3.97 1.11 13.91
C ARG A 11 -4.60 0.59 12.63
N PRO A 12 -4.58 1.38 11.57
CA PRO A 12 -5.17 0.92 10.32
C PRO A 12 -4.42 -0.31 9.81
N LEU A 13 -5.17 -1.23 9.21
CA LEU A 13 -4.59 -2.39 8.57
C LEU A 13 -4.27 -2.02 7.14
N ILE A 14 -3.01 -2.20 6.75
CA ILE A 14 -2.58 -1.96 5.38
C ILE A 14 -1.96 -3.22 4.81
N LEU A 15 -2.11 -3.38 3.50
CA LEU A 15 -1.50 -4.48 2.78
C LEU A 15 -0.27 -3.94 2.05
N VAL A 16 0.87 -4.58 2.24
CA VAL A 16 2.11 -4.22 1.55
C VAL A 16 2.49 -5.36 0.63
N ALA A 17 2.47 -5.11 -0.66
CA ALA A 17 2.88 -6.08 -1.67
C ALA A 17 4.27 -5.69 -2.17
N GLU A 18 5.27 -6.49 -1.80
CA GLU A 18 6.67 -6.22 -2.08
C GLU A 18 7.43 -7.54 -2.07
N ASP A 19 8.11 -7.85 -3.15
CA ASP A 19 8.84 -9.11 -3.24
C ASP A 19 10.26 -9.04 -2.66
N ASP A 20 10.79 -7.83 -2.47
CA ASP A 20 12.13 -7.66 -1.93
C ASP A 20 12.09 -7.47 -0.41
N ASP A 21 12.79 -8.37 0.30
CA ASP A 21 12.80 -8.35 1.76
C ASP A 21 13.34 -7.04 2.32
N SER A 22 14.39 -6.48 1.70
CA SER A 22 14.99 -5.23 2.17
C SER A 22 14.02 -4.06 2.05
N ASN A 23 13.32 -3.98 0.93
CA ASN A 23 12.34 -2.92 0.73
C ASN A 23 11.17 -3.09 1.69
N PHE A 24 10.73 -4.32 1.91
CA PHE A 24 9.66 -4.55 2.86
C PHE A 24 10.06 -4.13 4.27
N LYS A 25 11.29 -4.46 4.68
CA LYS A 25 11.78 -4.07 6.00
C LYS A 25 11.82 -2.56 6.15
N LEU A 26 12.21 -1.85 5.10
CA LEU A 26 12.21 -0.39 5.13
C LEU A 26 10.80 0.15 5.31
N ILE A 27 9.85 -0.35 4.52
CA ILE A 27 8.46 0.09 4.63
C ILE A 27 7.91 -0.21 6.02
N LYS A 28 8.18 -1.41 6.53
CA LYS A 28 7.74 -1.80 7.86
C LYS A 28 8.33 -0.89 8.94
N ALA A 29 9.59 -0.51 8.79
CA ALA A 29 10.23 0.40 9.76
C ALA A 29 9.55 1.77 9.75
N ILE A 30 9.05 2.20 8.60
CA ILE A 30 8.41 3.52 8.46
C ILE A 30 6.97 3.49 8.95
N VAL A 31 6.16 2.56 8.46
CA VAL A 31 4.72 2.59 8.74
C VAL A 31 4.29 1.61 9.84
N GLY A 32 5.11 0.62 10.15
CA GLY A 32 4.75 -0.40 11.13
C GLY A 32 4.59 0.11 12.54
N LYS A 33 5.11 1.30 12.83
CA LYS A 33 4.93 1.92 14.14
C LYS A 33 3.49 2.33 14.36
N LYS A 34 2.76 2.64 13.30
CA LYS A 34 1.41 3.21 13.38
C LYS A 34 0.36 2.35 12.68
N CYS A 35 0.77 1.36 11.91
CA CYS A 35 -0.15 0.54 11.12
C CYS A 35 0.13 -0.93 11.36
N ASP A 36 -0.93 -1.74 11.27
CA ASP A 36 -0.76 -3.18 11.19
C ASP A 36 -0.57 -3.53 9.72
N ILE A 37 0.32 -4.48 9.45
CA ILE A 37 0.74 -4.78 8.08
C ILE A 37 0.48 -6.24 7.74
N LEU A 38 -0.13 -6.46 6.57
CA LEU A 38 -0.14 -7.77 5.92
C LEU A 38 0.87 -7.71 4.78
N TRP A 39 1.67 -8.75 4.64
CA TRP A 39 2.73 -8.77 3.64
C TRP A 39 2.41 -9.78 2.54
N ALA A 40 2.34 -9.30 1.29
CA ALA A 40 2.22 -10.12 0.10
C ALA A 40 3.54 -10.05 -0.67
N LYS A 41 4.03 -11.18 -1.16
CA LYS A 41 5.30 -11.24 -1.88
C LYS A 41 5.14 -11.19 -3.39
N ASN A 42 3.92 -11.21 -3.87
CA ASN A 42 3.62 -11.08 -5.29
C ASN A 42 2.19 -10.60 -5.45
N GLY A 43 1.79 -10.32 -6.69
CA GLY A 43 0.45 -9.80 -6.95
C GLY A 43 -0.67 -10.78 -6.65
N GLU A 44 -0.44 -12.06 -6.84
CA GLU A 44 -1.45 -13.08 -6.54
C GLU A 44 -1.73 -13.11 -5.05
N GLU A 45 -0.68 -13.12 -4.23
CA GLU A 45 -0.85 -13.07 -2.78
C GLU A 45 -1.56 -11.78 -2.37
N ALA A 46 -1.24 -10.67 -3.05
CA ALA A 46 -1.87 -9.40 -2.74
C ALA A 46 -3.38 -9.46 -2.98
N VAL A 47 -3.80 -10.03 -4.11
CA VAL A 47 -5.22 -10.17 -4.42
C VAL A 47 -5.89 -11.07 -3.38
N ASN A 48 -5.26 -12.20 -3.05
CA ASN A 48 -5.84 -13.12 -2.07
C ASN A 48 -5.97 -12.49 -0.69
N LEU A 49 -4.94 -11.79 -0.23
CA LEU A 49 -4.99 -11.12 1.07
C LEU A 49 -6.01 -9.98 1.06
N TYR A 50 -6.14 -9.28 -0.06
CA TYR A 50 -7.18 -8.27 -0.19
C TYR A 50 -8.56 -8.91 -0.02
N LYS A 51 -8.83 -10.01 -0.72
CA LYS A 51 -10.15 -10.65 -0.65
C LYS A 51 -10.48 -11.14 0.73
N GLU A 52 -9.48 -11.67 1.45
CA GLU A 52 -9.68 -12.15 2.81
C GLU A 52 -9.90 -11.03 3.82
N ASN A 53 -9.45 -9.83 3.52
CA ASN A 53 -9.44 -8.71 4.47
C ASN A 53 -10.11 -7.45 3.93
N SER A 54 -10.90 -7.57 2.86
CA SER A 54 -11.41 -6.40 2.15
C SER A 54 -12.19 -5.42 3.03
N SER A 55 -12.90 -5.92 4.04
CA SER A 55 -13.68 -5.06 4.91
C SER A 55 -12.83 -4.33 5.95
N LYS A 56 -11.59 -4.77 6.14
CA LYS A 56 -10.71 -4.21 7.18
C LYS A 56 -9.58 -3.36 6.61
N LEU A 57 -9.19 -3.60 5.36
CA LEU A 57 -8.06 -2.91 4.75
C LEU A 57 -8.39 -1.44 4.54
N GLU A 58 -7.45 -0.57 4.90
CA GLU A 58 -7.62 0.87 4.72
C GLU A 58 -6.70 1.45 3.65
N ALA A 59 -5.68 0.72 3.23
CA ALA A 59 -4.81 1.12 2.13
C ALA A 59 -3.96 -0.05 1.67
N ILE A 60 -3.44 0.06 0.46
CA ILE A 60 -2.51 -0.92 -0.09
C ILE A 60 -1.29 -0.17 -0.62
N LEU A 61 -0.09 -0.66 -0.27
CA LEU A 61 1.15 -0.24 -0.89
C LEU A 61 1.55 -1.36 -1.83
N MET A 62 1.63 -1.05 -3.13
CA MET A 62 1.78 -2.08 -4.17
C MET A 62 2.99 -1.81 -5.04
N ASP A 63 3.98 -2.69 -5.01
CA ASP A 63 5.09 -2.62 -5.94
C ASP A 63 4.57 -3.02 -7.33
N ILE A 64 5.05 -2.36 -8.36
CA ILE A 64 4.62 -2.69 -9.72
C ILE A 64 5.28 -3.99 -10.18
N LYS A 65 6.59 -4.12 -9.98
CA LYS A 65 7.35 -5.26 -10.49
C LYS A 65 7.45 -6.37 -9.46
N MET A 66 6.69 -7.41 -9.67
CA MET A 66 6.71 -8.57 -8.80
C MET A 66 6.56 -9.83 -9.65
N PRO A 67 7.09 -10.98 -9.17
CA PRO A 67 6.91 -12.25 -9.89
C PRO A 67 5.48 -12.76 -9.78
N VAL A 68 5.13 -13.74 -10.58
CA VAL A 68 3.85 -14.43 -10.62
C VAL A 68 2.75 -13.53 -11.20
N MET A 69 2.47 -12.43 -10.55
CA MET A 69 1.51 -11.42 -11.00
C MET A 69 2.05 -10.07 -10.56
N ASN A 70 2.16 -9.11 -11.48
CA ASN A 70 2.69 -7.79 -11.15
C ASN A 70 1.63 -6.93 -10.49
N GLY A 71 2.06 -5.75 -10.00
CA GLY A 71 1.16 -4.86 -9.27
C GLY A 71 0.08 -4.24 -10.13
N LEU A 72 0.34 -4.05 -11.43
CA LEU A 72 -0.67 -3.49 -12.32
C LEU A 72 -1.84 -4.46 -12.48
N GLU A 73 -1.53 -5.72 -12.68
CA GLU A 73 -2.55 -6.76 -12.81
C GLU A 73 -3.34 -6.92 -11.53
N ALA A 74 -2.64 -6.97 -10.39
CA ALA A 74 -3.29 -7.10 -9.09
C ALA A 74 -4.23 -5.93 -8.83
N THR A 75 -3.79 -4.71 -9.15
CA THR A 75 -4.61 -3.52 -8.96
C THR A 75 -5.87 -3.56 -9.81
N LYS A 76 -5.76 -4.00 -11.06
CA LYS A 76 -6.95 -4.12 -11.92
C LYS A 76 -7.98 -5.07 -11.31
N ILE A 77 -7.52 -6.20 -10.80
CA ILE A 77 -8.41 -7.19 -10.20
C ILE A 77 -9.09 -6.61 -8.96
N ILE A 78 -8.33 -5.96 -8.10
CA ILE A 78 -8.88 -5.36 -6.88
C ILE A 78 -9.88 -4.27 -7.23
N ARG A 79 -9.61 -3.47 -8.26
CA ARG A 79 -10.49 -2.38 -8.66
C ARG A 79 -11.82 -2.86 -9.24
N GLU A 80 -11.90 -4.08 -9.69
CA GLU A 80 -13.19 -4.64 -10.11
C GLU A 80 -14.18 -4.72 -8.96
N GLU A 81 -13.68 -4.85 -7.74
CA GLU A 81 -14.52 -4.96 -6.55
C GLU A 81 -14.54 -3.70 -5.69
N ASN A 82 -13.48 -2.91 -5.74
CA ASN A 82 -13.32 -1.80 -4.81
C ASN A 82 -12.62 -0.63 -5.49
N VAL A 83 -13.38 0.42 -5.79
CA VAL A 83 -12.83 1.58 -6.49
C VAL A 83 -12.34 2.66 -5.54
N GLU A 84 -12.65 2.56 -4.24
CA GLU A 84 -12.33 3.61 -3.28
C GLU A 84 -11.13 3.33 -2.40
N LEU A 85 -10.73 2.08 -2.27
CA LEU A 85 -9.60 1.73 -1.41
C LEU A 85 -8.32 2.39 -1.95
N PRO A 86 -7.61 3.17 -1.12
CA PRO A 86 -6.35 3.76 -1.59
C PRO A 86 -5.34 2.69 -1.97
N ILE A 87 -4.81 2.79 -3.18
CA ILE A 87 -3.74 1.93 -3.65
C ILE A 87 -2.59 2.82 -4.08
N ILE A 88 -1.51 2.79 -3.31
CA ILE A 88 -0.31 3.57 -3.58
C ILE A 88 0.69 2.63 -4.24
N MET A 89 1.01 2.89 -5.50
CA MET A 89 1.94 2.03 -6.22
C MET A 89 3.35 2.57 -6.12
N GLN A 90 4.33 1.67 -6.23
CA GLN A 90 5.74 2.01 -6.16
C GLN A 90 6.43 1.49 -7.41
N THR A 91 7.31 2.29 -7.98
CA THR A 91 8.05 1.91 -9.16
C THR A 91 9.51 2.34 -9.04
N ALA A 92 10.41 1.55 -9.65
CA ALA A 92 11.82 1.93 -9.75
C ALA A 92 12.04 2.92 -10.88
N TYR A 93 11.05 3.13 -11.73
CA TYR A 93 11.20 3.94 -12.93
C TYR A 93 10.36 5.21 -12.85
N ALA A 94 10.99 6.34 -13.20
CA ALA A 94 10.34 7.65 -13.12
C ALA A 94 9.76 8.09 -14.47
N PHE A 95 9.52 7.15 -15.39
CA PHE A 95 9.00 7.50 -16.71
C PHE A 95 7.51 7.85 -16.61
N ILE A 96 7.13 8.87 -17.38
CA ILE A 96 5.74 9.33 -17.41
C ILE A 96 4.79 8.19 -17.80
N SER A 97 5.20 7.37 -18.78
CA SER A 97 4.36 6.26 -19.24
C SER A 97 4.08 5.23 -18.14
N ASP A 98 5.05 4.98 -17.26
CA ASP A 98 4.85 4.04 -16.16
C ASP A 98 3.84 4.58 -15.16
N ARG A 99 3.96 5.87 -14.86
CA ARG A 99 3.03 6.53 -13.95
C ARG A 99 1.61 6.53 -14.55
N GLU A 100 1.50 6.84 -15.84
CA GLU A 100 0.22 6.85 -16.51
C GLU A 100 -0.42 5.47 -16.53
N ASN A 101 0.37 4.43 -16.79
CA ASN A 101 -0.14 3.06 -16.79
C ASN A 101 -0.65 2.67 -15.40
N ALA A 102 0.08 3.04 -14.34
CA ALA A 102 -0.34 2.74 -12.98
C ALA A 102 -1.65 3.43 -12.65
N LEU A 103 -1.75 4.72 -12.98
CA LEU A 103 -2.99 5.46 -12.72
C LEU A 103 -4.16 4.91 -13.53
N ARG A 104 -3.89 4.53 -14.77
CA ARG A 104 -4.93 3.94 -15.64
C ARG A 104 -5.43 2.62 -15.09
N CYS A 105 -4.57 1.86 -14.40
CA CYS A 105 -4.96 0.61 -13.76
C CYS A 105 -5.75 0.83 -12.47
N GLY A 106 -5.76 2.05 -11.96
CA GLY A 106 -6.55 2.39 -10.78
C GLY A 106 -5.75 2.79 -9.56
N ALA A 107 -4.44 3.03 -9.70
CA ALA A 107 -3.63 3.51 -8.58
C ALA A 107 -4.11 4.87 -8.13
N SER A 108 -4.10 5.09 -6.81
CA SER A 108 -4.44 6.38 -6.23
C SER A 108 -3.25 7.33 -6.30
N GLU A 109 -2.04 6.79 -6.20
CA GLU A 109 -0.81 7.56 -6.25
C GLU A 109 0.33 6.64 -6.68
N VAL A 110 1.40 7.23 -7.21
CA VAL A 110 2.59 6.48 -7.63
C VAL A 110 3.82 7.13 -7.01
N LEU A 111 4.60 6.34 -6.30
CA LEU A 111 5.85 6.78 -5.70
C LEU A 111 7.02 6.15 -6.45
N VAL A 112 8.09 6.90 -6.63
CA VAL A 112 9.30 6.41 -7.29
C VAL A 112 10.33 6.02 -6.24
N LYS A 113 10.89 4.82 -6.38
CA LYS A 113 11.94 4.35 -5.48
C LYS A 113 13.25 5.09 -5.75
N PRO A 114 14.10 5.29 -4.76
CA PRO A 114 13.98 4.81 -3.37
C PRO A 114 13.00 5.63 -2.57
N ILE A 115 12.21 4.95 -1.74
CA ILE A 115 11.19 5.60 -0.95
C ILE A 115 11.82 6.10 0.35
N THR A 116 11.58 7.38 0.64
CA THR A 116 12.09 7.97 1.88
C THR A 116 11.02 7.98 2.96
N LEU A 117 11.45 8.12 4.20
CA LEU A 117 10.57 8.26 5.34
C LEU A 117 9.53 9.36 5.10
N THR A 118 10.00 10.54 4.71
CA THR A 118 9.12 11.70 4.51
C THR A 118 8.12 11.45 3.39
N THR A 119 8.58 10.97 2.25
CA THR A 119 7.72 10.74 1.10
C THR A 119 6.62 9.74 1.41
N LEU A 120 6.99 8.64 2.07
CA LEU A 120 6.01 7.61 2.38
C LEU A 120 5.02 8.08 3.44
N ARG A 121 5.50 8.74 4.51
CA ARG A 121 4.61 9.28 5.54
C ARG A 121 3.64 10.29 4.99
N ASP A 122 4.12 11.20 4.14
CA ASP A 122 3.27 12.23 3.57
C ASP A 122 2.17 11.60 2.72
N CYS A 123 2.54 10.62 1.92
CA CYS A 123 1.57 9.95 1.05
C CYS A 123 0.54 9.19 1.88
N VAL A 124 0.98 8.40 2.83
CA VAL A 124 0.08 7.62 3.67
C VAL A 124 -0.84 8.56 4.45
N SER A 125 -0.31 9.67 4.95
CA SER A 125 -1.11 10.63 5.71
C SER A 125 -2.24 11.25 4.88
N ARG A 126 -1.99 11.45 3.58
CA ARG A 126 -3.03 12.02 2.70
C ARG A 126 -4.21 11.05 2.54
N PHE A 127 -3.93 9.75 2.52
CA PHE A 127 -4.98 8.76 2.32
C PHE A 127 -5.55 8.21 3.63
N LEU A 128 -4.83 8.38 4.73
CA LEU A 128 -5.27 7.97 6.06
C LEU A 128 -5.17 9.16 7.00
N PRO A 129 -6.06 10.16 6.85
CA PRO A 129 -5.94 11.41 7.60
C PRO A 129 -6.10 11.28 9.11
N LYS A 130 -6.68 10.19 9.59
CA LYS A 130 -6.79 9.97 11.03
C LYS A 130 -5.48 9.53 11.66
N LEU A 131 -4.52 9.14 10.84
CA LEU A 131 -3.25 8.62 11.34
C LEU A 131 -2.38 9.78 11.80
N SER A 132 -1.81 9.64 12.99
CA SER A 132 -0.96 10.67 13.58
C SER A 132 0.45 10.09 13.78
N TRP A 133 1.43 10.74 13.18
CA TRP A 133 2.83 10.32 13.29
C TRP A 133 3.51 11.05 14.46
#